data_b235e8078ddc4102699a37b27e01f9a3
#
_entry.id   b235e8078ddc4102699a37b27e01f9a3
#
_cell.length_a   1.000
_cell.length_b   1.000
_cell.length_c   1.000
_cell.angle_alpha   90.00
_cell.angle_beta   90.00
_cell.angle_gamma   90.00
#
_symmetry.space_group_name_H-M   'P 1'
#
loop_
_entity.id
_entity.type
_entity.pdbx_description
1 polymer ?
#
loop_
_entity_poly.entity_id
_entity_poly.type
_entity_poly.pdbx_seq_one_letter_code
_entity_poly.pdbx_strand_id
1 'polypeptide(L)'
;VRTILDMGGQDCKAIHCDEKGKVTNFLMNDKCAAGTGRGMEVISDLMQIPIAELGPRSFDIDADVEAVSSVCVVFAKSEALALLKAGYTKNKVIAAYCQAMAERVVSLLERIGVEEGFFITGGIAKNPGVVKRIEKLLGIKAMDTKIDSQIAGALGAALFGYTLQSKKAA
;
A
#
# COMPACT_ATOMS: atom_id res chain seq x y z
N VAL A 1 -0.63 -16.50 -7.70
CA VAL A 1 -1.18 -15.25 -7.12
C VAL A 1 -2.65 -15.18 -7.43
N ARG A 2 -3.49 -14.92 -6.39
CA ARG A 2 -4.95 -14.83 -6.53
C ARG A 2 -5.43 -13.41 -6.27
N THR A 3 -4.83 -12.75 -5.28
CA THR A 3 -5.16 -11.38 -4.90
C THR A 3 -3.92 -10.50 -4.97
N ILE A 4 -4.02 -9.35 -5.63
CA ILE A 4 -2.94 -8.38 -5.74
C ILE A 4 -3.43 -7.04 -5.19
N LEU A 5 -2.61 -6.43 -4.33
CA LEU A 5 -2.73 -5.04 -3.93
C LEU A 5 -1.61 -4.26 -4.61
N ASP A 6 -1.96 -3.43 -5.58
CA ASP A 6 -1.00 -2.52 -6.23
C ASP A 6 -1.12 -1.14 -5.60
N MET A 7 -0.05 -0.71 -4.92
CA MET A 7 0.00 0.58 -4.23
C MET A 7 1.01 1.50 -4.91
N GLY A 8 0.52 2.26 -5.86
CA GLY A 8 1.29 3.24 -6.62
C GLY A 8 1.47 4.58 -5.90
N GLY A 9 2.06 5.54 -6.62
CA GLY A 9 2.23 6.92 -6.16
C GLY A 9 0.92 7.69 -6.09
N GLN A 10 0.02 7.50 -7.06
CA GLN A 10 -1.23 8.26 -7.19
C GLN A 10 -2.49 7.40 -7.04
N ASP A 11 -2.40 6.12 -7.25
CA ASP A 11 -3.52 5.19 -7.21
C ASP A 11 -3.22 3.96 -6.36
N CYS A 12 -4.29 3.25 -6.01
CA CYS A 12 -4.23 1.97 -5.33
C CYS A 12 -5.27 1.06 -5.98
N LYS A 13 -4.87 -0.18 -6.30
CA LYS A 13 -5.74 -1.17 -6.93
C LYS A 13 -5.78 -2.45 -6.12
N ALA A 14 -6.98 -2.94 -5.86
CA ALA A 14 -7.22 -4.31 -5.41
C ALA A 14 -7.64 -5.14 -6.62
N ILE A 15 -6.92 -6.21 -6.92
CA ILE A 15 -7.08 -7.01 -8.14
C ILE A 15 -7.26 -8.47 -7.74
N HIS A 16 -8.26 -9.13 -8.31
CA HIS A 16 -8.50 -10.56 -8.15
C HIS A 16 -8.25 -11.29 -9.47
N CYS A 17 -7.53 -12.41 -9.39
CA CYS A 17 -7.16 -13.23 -10.55
C CYS A 17 -7.66 -14.67 -10.40
N ASP A 18 -7.97 -15.30 -11.51
CA ASP A 18 -8.20 -16.75 -11.56
C ASP A 18 -6.89 -17.55 -11.46
N GLU A 19 -6.99 -18.88 -11.46
CA GLU A 19 -5.84 -19.79 -11.38
C GLU A 19 -4.86 -19.65 -12.56
N LYS A 20 -5.31 -19.08 -13.67
CA LYS A 20 -4.50 -18.84 -14.88
C LYS A 20 -3.90 -17.43 -14.88
N GLY A 21 -4.13 -16.64 -13.82
CA GLY A 21 -3.65 -15.25 -13.72
C GLY A 21 -4.47 -14.23 -14.51
N LYS A 22 -5.65 -14.63 -15.04
CA LYS A 22 -6.56 -13.68 -15.69
C LYS A 22 -7.28 -12.85 -14.63
N VAL A 23 -7.28 -11.53 -14.79
CA VAL A 23 -8.03 -10.63 -13.94
C VAL A 23 -9.52 -10.90 -14.07
N THR A 24 -10.17 -11.21 -12.96
CA THR A 24 -11.60 -11.49 -12.85
C THR A 24 -12.39 -10.34 -12.24
N ASN A 25 -11.75 -9.58 -11.35
CA ASN A 25 -12.32 -8.41 -10.71
C ASN A 25 -11.23 -7.42 -10.31
N PHE A 26 -11.52 -6.13 -10.28
CA PHE A 26 -10.64 -5.14 -9.69
C PHE A 26 -11.42 -3.92 -9.18
N LEU A 27 -10.88 -3.28 -8.17
CA LEU A 27 -11.32 -1.99 -7.66
C LEU A 27 -10.13 -1.05 -7.63
N MET A 28 -10.35 0.21 -7.98
CA MET A 28 -9.31 1.23 -8.00
C MET A 28 -9.73 2.45 -7.18
N ASN A 29 -8.77 2.97 -6.43
CA ASN A 29 -8.83 4.30 -5.84
C ASN A 29 -7.81 5.19 -6.58
N ASP A 30 -8.27 6.00 -7.50
CA ASP A 30 -7.49 6.91 -8.34
C ASP A 30 -7.78 8.40 -8.07
N LYS A 31 -8.77 8.68 -7.21
CA LYS A 31 -9.26 10.04 -6.94
C LYS A 31 -8.83 10.58 -5.58
N CYS A 32 -8.27 9.74 -4.73
CA CYS A 32 -7.90 10.10 -3.36
C CYS A 32 -6.48 9.64 -3.04
N ALA A 33 -5.66 10.54 -2.51
CA ALA A 33 -4.30 10.22 -2.07
C ALA A 33 -4.25 9.30 -0.83
N ALA A 34 -5.38 9.09 -0.14
CA ALA A 34 -5.45 8.15 0.97
C ALA A 34 -5.19 6.71 0.47
N GLY A 35 -4.25 6.02 1.08
CA GLY A 35 -3.82 4.69 0.67
C GLY A 35 -2.83 4.67 -0.50
N THR A 36 -2.22 5.78 -0.86
CA THR A 36 -1.27 5.91 -1.97
C THR A 36 0.07 6.49 -1.53
N GLY A 37 1.10 6.36 -2.36
CA GLY A 37 2.43 6.93 -2.11
C GLY A 37 2.40 8.44 -1.90
N ARG A 38 1.51 9.16 -2.59
CA ARG A 38 1.36 10.61 -2.42
C ARG A 38 0.96 11.01 -1.00
N GLY A 39 0.09 10.22 -0.37
CA GLY A 39 -0.24 10.43 1.04
C GLY A 39 0.98 10.23 1.95
N MET A 40 1.81 9.24 1.65
CA MET A 40 3.05 8.99 2.40
C MET A 40 4.08 10.11 2.21
N GLU A 41 4.21 10.69 1.02
CA GLU A 41 5.04 11.87 0.75
C GLU A 41 4.61 13.07 1.61
N VAL A 42 3.30 13.34 1.71
CA VAL A 42 2.78 14.42 2.56
C VAL A 42 3.20 14.26 4.03
N ILE A 43 3.21 13.05 4.54
CA ILE A 43 3.66 12.76 5.91
C ILE A 43 5.20 12.85 6.03
N SER A 44 5.93 12.38 5.03
CA SER A 44 7.38 12.51 4.94
C SER A 44 7.79 13.98 5.03
N ASP A 45 7.18 14.83 4.23
CA ASP A 45 7.42 16.27 4.22
C ASP A 45 7.05 16.93 5.56
N LEU A 46 5.89 16.56 6.12
CA LEU A 46 5.45 17.09 7.41
C LEU A 46 6.43 16.73 8.54
N MET A 47 6.92 15.49 8.54
CA MET A 47 7.84 14.99 9.56
C MET A 47 9.29 15.43 9.33
N GLN A 48 9.63 15.90 8.12
CA GLN A 48 11.02 16.12 7.70
C GLN A 48 11.87 14.85 7.88
N ILE A 49 11.33 13.72 7.42
CA ILE A 49 11.93 12.38 7.49
C ILE A 49 11.83 11.76 6.11
N PRO A 50 12.92 11.18 5.56
CA PRO A 50 12.89 10.50 4.28
C PRO A 50 11.80 9.41 4.23
N ILE A 51 11.09 9.31 3.10
CA ILE A 51 9.98 8.37 2.94
C ILE A 51 10.37 6.91 3.23
N ALA A 52 11.60 6.53 2.88
CA ALA A 52 12.14 5.19 3.13
C ALA A 52 12.28 4.87 4.63
N GLU A 53 12.43 5.88 5.48
CA GLU A 53 12.57 5.69 6.93
C GLU A 53 11.23 5.63 7.67
N LEU A 54 10.13 6.07 7.05
CA LEU A 54 8.83 6.12 7.72
C LEU A 54 8.37 4.74 8.19
N GLY A 55 8.50 3.73 7.33
CA GLY A 55 8.12 2.36 7.68
C GLY A 55 8.87 1.81 8.88
N PRO A 56 10.20 1.75 8.87
CA PRO A 56 11.00 1.32 10.03
C PRO A 56 10.69 2.10 11.30
N ARG A 57 10.61 3.44 11.24
CA ARG A 57 10.32 4.29 12.40
C ARG A 57 8.93 4.07 13.00
N SER A 58 7.97 3.58 12.20
CA SER A 58 6.62 3.28 12.69
C SER A 58 6.55 2.11 13.69
N PHE A 59 7.65 1.39 13.88
CA PHE A 59 7.77 0.32 14.90
C PHE A 59 8.53 0.77 16.15
N ASP A 60 9.23 1.88 16.09
CA ASP A 60 9.97 2.44 17.22
C ASP A 60 9.03 3.31 18.07
N ILE A 61 8.09 2.65 18.73
CA ILE A 61 7.05 3.25 19.59
C ILE A 61 6.93 2.43 20.87
N ASP A 62 6.56 3.10 21.96
CA ASP A 62 6.41 2.53 23.29
C ASP A 62 5.02 1.94 23.56
N ALA A 63 4.03 2.31 22.76
CA ALA A 63 2.65 1.83 22.86
C ALA A 63 1.95 1.96 21.51
N ASP A 64 0.97 1.10 21.25
CA ASP A 64 0.10 1.20 20.07
C ASP A 64 -0.62 2.55 20.05
N VAL A 65 -0.87 3.04 18.85
CA VAL A 65 -1.54 4.31 18.60
C VAL A 65 -2.78 4.09 17.75
N GLU A 66 -3.81 4.89 17.99
CA GLU A 66 -4.98 4.91 17.13
C GLU A 66 -4.63 5.46 15.74
N ALA A 67 -5.33 4.98 14.73
CA ALA A 67 -5.17 5.49 13.38
C ALA A 67 -5.66 6.94 13.28
N VAL A 68 -4.94 7.76 12.50
CA VAL A 68 -5.46 9.06 12.06
C VAL A 68 -6.55 8.84 10.99
N SER A 69 -7.23 9.92 10.57
CA SER A 69 -8.25 9.82 9.51
C SER A 69 -7.72 9.11 8.26
N SER A 70 -8.38 8.03 7.87
CA SER A 70 -8.07 7.27 6.64
C SER A 70 -8.83 7.76 5.41
N VAL A 71 -9.75 8.72 5.58
CA VAL A 71 -10.67 9.15 4.52
C VAL A 71 -10.03 10.18 3.59
N CYS A 72 -9.28 11.12 4.14
CA CYS A 72 -8.66 12.19 3.36
C CYS A 72 -7.29 12.56 3.93
N VAL A 73 -6.28 12.65 3.06
CA VAL A 73 -4.90 13.02 3.46
C VAL A 73 -4.80 14.42 4.08
N VAL A 74 -5.70 15.33 3.71
CA VAL A 74 -5.75 16.69 4.31
C VAL A 74 -6.14 16.60 5.78
N PHE A 75 -7.16 15.82 6.11
CA PHE A 75 -7.54 15.60 7.51
C PHE A 75 -6.47 14.82 8.26
N ALA A 76 -5.91 13.78 7.68
CA ALA A 76 -4.80 13.04 8.27
C ALA A 76 -3.60 13.95 8.60
N LYS A 77 -3.25 14.89 7.70
CA LYS A 77 -2.22 15.90 7.96
C LYS A 77 -2.56 16.81 9.13
N SER A 78 -3.81 17.27 9.20
CA SER A 78 -4.28 18.14 10.31
C SER A 78 -4.26 17.42 11.65
N GLU A 79 -4.69 16.15 11.67
CA GLU A 79 -4.64 15.30 12.86
C GLU A 79 -3.20 15.00 13.28
N ALA A 80 -2.32 14.68 12.32
CA ALA A 80 -0.89 14.49 12.59
C ALA A 80 -0.25 15.71 13.25
N LEU A 81 -0.58 16.92 12.77
CA LEU A 81 -0.14 18.18 13.39
C LEU A 81 -0.71 18.36 14.80
N ALA A 82 -1.97 18.00 15.03
CA ALA A 82 -2.59 18.07 16.36
C ALA A 82 -1.91 17.12 17.34
N LEU A 83 -1.60 15.89 16.91
CA LEU A 83 -0.87 14.92 17.72
C LEU A 83 0.53 15.41 18.10
N LEU A 84 1.27 15.98 17.13
CA LEU A 84 2.59 16.57 17.42
C LEU A 84 2.50 17.72 18.44
N LYS A 85 1.49 18.59 18.31
CA LYS A 85 1.23 19.67 19.29
C LYS A 85 0.84 19.14 20.67
N ALA A 86 0.18 17.99 20.74
CA ALA A 86 -0.16 17.29 21.97
C ALA A 86 1.03 16.54 22.60
N GLY A 87 2.23 16.62 22.00
CA GLY A 87 3.45 16.03 22.55
C GLY A 87 3.73 14.59 22.09
N TYR A 88 2.99 14.07 21.12
CA TYR A 88 3.29 12.76 20.53
C TYR A 88 4.61 12.82 19.75
N THR A 89 5.40 11.75 19.85
CA THR A 89 6.63 11.63 19.06
C THR A 89 6.32 11.48 17.57
N LYS A 90 7.25 11.90 16.71
CA LYS A 90 7.12 11.69 15.25
C LYS A 90 6.88 10.24 14.91
N ASN A 91 7.55 9.30 15.56
CA ASN A 91 7.39 7.88 15.33
C ASN A 91 5.96 7.39 15.63
N LYS A 92 5.35 7.85 16.72
CA LYS A 92 3.94 7.55 17.02
C LYS A 92 3.00 8.08 15.94
N VAL A 93 3.21 9.32 15.48
CA VAL A 93 2.37 9.90 14.42
C VAL A 93 2.55 9.15 13.10
N ILE A 94 3.77 8.76 12.75
CA ILE A 94 4.05 7.92 11.57
C ILE A 94 3.35 6.56 11.70
N ALA A 95 3.38 5.94 12.89
CA ALA A 95 2.71 4.68 13.16
C ALA A 95 1.18 4.79 12.97
N ALA A 96 0.56 5.86 13.51
CA ALA A 96 -0.86 6.15 13.34
C ALA A 96 -1.25 6.33 11.86
N TYR A 97 -0.39 6.99 11.08
CA TYR A 97 -0.62 7.15 9.64
C TYR A 97 -0.45 5.84 8.86
N CYS A 98 0.56 5.03 9.18
CA CYS A 98 0.73 3.71 8.57
C CYS A 98 -0.47 2.79 8.88
N GLN A 99 -1.03 2.89 10.09
CA GLN A 99 -2.24 2.16 10.48
C GLN A 99 -3.45 2.60 9.64
N ALA A 100 -3.70 3.91 9.55
CA ALA A 100 -4.77 4.48 8.74
C ALA A 100 -4.68 4.06 7.26
N MET A 101 -3.45 4.08 6.69
CA MET A 101 -3.22 3.63 5.33
C MET A 101 -3.54 2.14 5.15
N ALA A 102 -3.11 1.29 6.09
CA ALA A 102 -3.38 -0.14 6.05
C ALA A 102 -4.89 -0.43 6.12
N GLU A 103 -5.61 0.21 7.04
CA GLU A 103 -7.08 0.07 7.17
C GLU A 103 -7.79 0.49 5.89
N ARG A 104 -7.36 1.59 5.27
CA ARG A 104 -7.93 2.09 4.02
C ARG A 104 -7.82 1.09 2.88
N VAL A 105 -6.64 0.48 2.69
CA VAL A 105 -6.44 -0.47 1.60
C VAL A 105 -7.03 -1.84 1.90
N VAL A 106 -7.07 -2.25 3.16
CA VAL A 106 -7.78 -3.47 3.59
C VAL A 106 -9.26 -3.35 3.28
N SER A 107 -9.90 -2.22 3.60
CA SER A 107 -11.31 -1.96 3.21
C SER A 107 -11.55 -2.06 1.69
N LEU A 108 -10.56 -1.72 0.87
CA LEU A 108 -10.66 -1.88 -0.58
C LEU A 108 -10.55 -3.36 -0.98
N LEU A 109 -9.63 -4.11 -0.36
CA LEU A 109 -9.42 -5.54 -0.60
C LEU A 109 -10.63 -6.38 -0.17
N GLU A 110 -11.22 -6.10 0.98
CA GLU A 110 -12.40 -6.82 1.49
C GLU A 110 -13.59 -6.76 0.53
N ARG A 111 -13.72 -5.68 -0.23
CA ARG A 111 -14.80 -5.52 -1.23
C ARG A 111 -14.67 -6.44 -2.43
N ILE A 112 -13.48 -6.92 -2.77
CA ILE A 112 -13.27 -7.90 -3.86
C ILE A 112 -13.10 -9.33 -3.35
N GLY A 113 -12.95 -9.50 -2.03
CA GLY A 113 -12.52 -10.74 -1.40
C GLY A 113 -11.00 -10.95 -1.48
N VAL A 114 -10.43 -11.52 -0.43
CA VAL A 114 -8.99 -11.83 -0.36
C VAL A 114 -8.81 -13.34 -0.31
N GLU A 115 -8.08 -13.89 -1.26
CA GLU A 115 -7.70 -15.30 -1.30
C GLU A 115 -6.21 -15.47 -1.02
N GLU A 116 -5.81 -16.65 -0.55
CA GLU A 116 -4.40 -17.03 -0.41
C GLU A 116 -3.65 -16.90 -1.76
N GLY A 117 -2.36 -16.64 -1.68
CA GLY A 117 -1.59 -16.18 -2.84
C GLY A 117 -1.70 -14.67 -3.00
N PHE A 118 -1.74 -13.95 -1.85
CA PHE A 118 -1.79 -12.50 -1.78
C PHE A 118 -0.42 -11.89 -2.10
N PHE A 119 -0.39 -10.86 -2.94
CA PHE A 119 0.82 -10.18 -3.36
C PHE A 119 0.65 -8.65 -3.32
N ILE A 120 1.69 -7.93 -2.91
CA ILE A 120 1.68 -6.46 -2.89
C ILE A 120 2.69 -5.93 -3.90
N THR A 121 2.25 -5.04 -4.79
CA THR A 121 3.09 -4.36 -5.79
C THR A 121 3.08 -2.84 -5.60
N GLY A 122 3.91 -2.15 -6.37
CA GLY A 122 4.10 -0.70 -6.28
C GLY A 122 5.13 -0.28 -5.23
N GLY A 123 5.33 1.02 -5.12
CA GLY A 123 6.36 1.60 -4.24
C GLY A 123 6.10 1.38 -2.75
N ILE A 124 4.83 1.36 -2.33
CA ILE A 124 4.45 1.16 -0.92
C ILE A 124 4.72 -0.27 -0.44
N ALA A 125 4.82 -1.25 -1.35
CA ALA A 125 5.25 -2.61 -1.00
C ALA A 125 6.64 -2.65 -0.31
N LYS A 126 7.45 -1.60 -0.49
CA LYS A 126 8.76 -1.43 0.17
C LYS A 126 8.66 -0.80 1.57
N ASN A 127 7.46 -0.39 2.01
CA ASN A 127 7.25 0.20 3.33
C ASN A 127 6.80 -0.87 4.34
N PRO A 128 7.68 -1.38 5.20
CA PRO A 128 7.34 -2.45 6.14
C PRO A 128 6.27 -2.01 7.16
N GLY A 129 6.21 -0.71 7.47
CA GLY A 129 5.22 -0.17 8.40
C GLY A 129 3.78 -0.34 7.93
N VAL A 130 3.55 -0.20 6.63
CA VAL A 130 2.23 -0.42 6.00
C VAL A 130 1.99 -1.90 5.74
N VAL A 131 2.95 -2.57 5.09
CA VAL A 131 2.81 -4.00 4.71
C VAL A 131 2.49 -4.88 5.90
N LYS A 132 3.24 -4.78 7.01
CA LYS A 132 2.99 -5.61 8.20
C LYS A 132 1.66 -5.34 8.88
N ARG A 133 1.15 -4.11 8.79
CA ARG A 133 -0.18 -3.77 9.30
C ARG A 133 -1.28 -4.36 8.42
N ILE A 134 -1.11 -4.33 7.09
CA ILE A 134 -2.03 -4.99 6.15
C ILE A 134 -2.07 -6.50 6.43
N GLU A 135 -0.91 -7.14 6.55
CA GLU A 135 -0.81 -8.58 6.87
C GLU A 135 -1.49 -8.92 8.20
N LYS A 136 -1.29 -8.08 9.23
CA LYS A 136 -1.92 -8.24 10.55
C LYS A 136 -3.45 -8.13 10.46
N LEU A 137 -3.96 -7.13 9.73
CA LEU A 137 -5.39 -6.91 9.58
C LEU A 137 -6.07 -8.02 8.80
N LEU A 138 -5.44 -8.52 7.73
CA LEU A 138 -5.98 -9.59 6.89
C LEU A 138 -5.77 -10.99 7.50
N GLY A 139 -4.83 -11.16 8.43
CA GLY A 139 -4.41 -12.48 8.90
C GLY A 139 -3.67 -13.32 7.85
N ILE A 140 -3.24 -12.71 6.74
CA ILE A 140 -2.58 -13.37 5.60
C ILE A 140 -1.24 -12.67 5.34
N LYS A 141 -0.18 -13.45 5.08
CA LYS A 141 1.11 -12.90 4.67
C LYS A 141 1.15 -12.64 3.17
N ALA A 142 1.71 -11.50 2.79
CA ALA A 142 2.03 -11.23 1.40
C ALA A 142 3.16 -12.17 0.93
N MET A 143 3.03 -12.67 -0.30
CA MET A 143 4.07 -13.49 -0.93
C MET A 143 5.31 -12.63 -1.16
N ASP A 144 6.47 -13.19 -0.85
CA ASP A 144 7.75 -12.61 -1.25
C ASP A 144 8.12 -13.06 -2.66
N THR A 145 8.63 -12.15 -3.46
CA THR A 145 9.11 -12.43 -4.81
C THR A 145 10.49 -11.83 -5.02
N LYS A 146 11.27 -12.43 -5.92
CA LYS A 146 12.58 -11.89 -6.33
C LYS A 146 12.47 -10.67 -7.26
N ILE A 147 11.25 -10.30 -7.66
CA ILE A 147 10.99 -9.20 -8.58
C ILE A 147 10.78 -7.92 -7.77
N ASP A 148 11.42 -6.84 -8.17
CA ASP A 148 11.14 -5.54 -7.58
C ASP A 148 9.67 -5.17 -7.76
N SER A 149 8.96 -4.94 -6.65
CA SER A 149 7.54 -4.62 -6.63
C SER A 149 7.17 -3.39 -7.49
N GLN A 150 8.09 -2.46 -7.67
CA GLN A 150 7.84 -1.24 -8.46
C GLN A 150 7.82 -1.48 -9.96
N ILE A 151 8.47 -2.53 -10.46
CA ILE A 151 8.51 -2.84 -11.89
C ILE A 151 7.53 -3.94 -12.32
N ALA A 152 6.71 -4.45 -11.41
CA ALA A 152 5.76 -5.54 -11.69
C ALA A 152 4.85 -5.22 -12.89
N GLY A 153 4.31 -4.00 -12.97
CA GLY A 153 3.50 -3.55 -14.09
C GLY A 153 4.26 -3.49 -15.41
N ALA A 154 5.49 -2.97 -15.40
CA ALA A 154 6.34 -2.90 -16.58
C ALA A 154 6.72 -4.31 -17.09
N LEU A 155 7.04 -5.23 -16.17
CA LEU A 155 7.31 -6.62 -16.50
C LEU A 155 6.09 -7.29 -17.13
N GLY A 156 4.90 -7.09 -16.56
CA GLY A 156 3.65 -7.60 -17.11
C GLY A 156 3.39 -7.08 -18.54
N ALA A 157 3.58 -5.79 -18.77
CA ALA A 157 3.43 -5.18 -20.09
C ALA A 157 4.43 -5.77 -21.10
N ALA A 158 5.69 -5.98 -20.72
CA ALA A 158 6.71 -6.58 -21.56
C ALA A 158 6.36 -8.04 -21.94
N LEU A 159 5.88 -8.82 -20.97
CA LEU A 159 5.43 -10.19 -21.22
C LEU A 159 4.22 -10.26 -22.16
N PHE A 160 3.27 -9.35 -22.03
CA PHE A 160 2.16 -9.21 -22.97
C PHE A 160 2.64 -8.89 -24.38
N GLY A 161 3.53 -7.91 -24.54
CA GLY A 161 4.12 -7.54 -25.82
C GLY A 161 4.83 -8.70 -26.48
N TYR A 162 5.64 -9.43 -25.73
CA TYR A 162 6.34 -10.65 -26.22
C TYR A 162 5.36 -11.72 -26.70
N THR A 163 4.32 -12.00 -25.92
CA THR A 163 3.30 -13.01 -26.27
C THR A 163 2.52 -12.64 -27.53
N LEU A 164 2.18 -11.36 -27.69
CA LEU A 164 1.49 -10.87 -28.88
C LEU A 164 2.36 -10.96 -30.14
N GLN A 165 3.65 -10.66 -30.03
CA GLN A 165 4.59 -10.75 -31.14
C GLN A 165 4.81 -12.20 -31.55
N SER A 166 4.99 -13.13 -30.61
CA SER A 166 5.17 -14.55 -30.86
C SER A 166 3.97 -15.17 -31.60
N LYS A 167 2.74 -14.73 -31.24
CA LYS A 167 1.52 -15.22 -31.94
C LYS A 167 1.36 -14.66 -33.36
N LYS A 168 1.99 -13.53 -33.69
CA LYS A 168 1.96 -12.97 -35.05
C LYS A 168 3.02 -13.59 -35.97
N ALA A 169 4.05 -14.19 -35.38
CA ALA A 169 5.16 -14.82 -36.12
C ALA A 169 4.93 -16.32 -36.39
N ALA A 170 3.91 -16.90 -35.78
CA ALA A 170 3.45 -18.29 -36.02
C ALA A 170 2.23 -18.34 -36.95
#